data_14e7b231f885958e142beb9e84d2f01c
#
_entry.id   14e7b231f885958e142beb9e84d2f01c
#
_cell.length_a   1.000
_cell.length_b   1.000
_cell.length_c   1.000
_cell.angle_alpha   90.00
_cell.angle_beta   90.00
_cell.angle_gamma   90.00
#
_symmetry.space_group_name_H-M   'P 1'
#
loop_
_entity.id
_entity.type
_entity.pdbx_description
1 polymer ?
#
loop_
_entity_poly.entity_id
_entity_poly.type
_entity_poly.pdbx_seq_one_letter_code
_entity_poly.pdbx_strand_id
1 'polypeptide(L)'
;VPQSATKPFIDVLSGQRQATPPMWMMRQAGRYLPEYREVRAKAGGFLDLCFNPELAAEVTLQPIRRFGFDAAIIFSDILVIPYALGRSVRFEVGEGPRLEPLDDPAKVATLAAHADFGKLKPVFEALRLVRGALDPKTALIGFCGAPWTVATYMVAGQGTPDQAPARMMAYRHPEAFATIIDVLVENSIEYLLAQLAAGADALQIFDTWAGVLPPAEFARWSVEPTRRIVEGVRAKVPDAKIIGFPRGAGAQLPGYVEATGVNGVSIDWTAEPAFIRERVQSRVAVQGNLDPLVLITGGAALDRAVDNVLANFAQGRFIFNLGHGIQPETPIAHVEQMLKRVRG
;
A
#
# COMPACT_ATOMS: atom_id res chain seq x y z
N VAL A 1 -32.54 14.41 -1.02
CA VAL A 1 -31.10 14.24 -1.21
C VAL A 1 -30.92 12.80 -1.62
N PRO A 2 -30.36 12.48 -2.80
CA PRO A 2 -30.05 11.10 -3.13
C PRO A 2 -29.08 10.57 -2.08
N GLN A 3 -29.40 9.45 -1.44
CA GLN A 3 -28.47 8.74 -0.58
C GLN A 3 -27.21 8.45 -1.42
N SER A 4 -26.06 8.96 -1.02
CA SER A 4 -24.79 8.57 -1.66
C SER A 4 -24.68 7.05 -1.58
N ALA A 5 -24.37 6.41 -2.70
CA ALA A 5 -24.21 4.98 -2.73
C ALA A 5 -23.17 4.57 -1.67
N THR A 6 -23.56 3.69 -0.74
CA THR A 6 -22.65 3.20 0.28
C THR A 6 -21.52 2.38 -0.40
N LYS A 7 -20.30 2.59 0.06
CA LYS A 7 -19.12 1.85 -0.40
C LYS A 7 -18.74 0.86 0.69
N PRO A 8 -18.99 -0.45 0.53
CA PRO A 8 -18.72 -1.44 1.59
C PRO A 8 -17.31 -1.36 2.16
N PHE A 9 -16.32 -1.07 1.30
CA PHE A 9 -14.93 -0.86 1.71
C PHE A 9 -14.77 0.32 2.69
N ILE A 10 -15.41 1.45 2.40
CA ILE A 10 -15.37 2.66 3.26
C ILE A 10 -16.20 2.47 4.52
N ASP A 11 -17.31 1.75 4.43
CA ASP A 11 -18.16 1.43 5.58
C ASP A 11 -17.37 0.62 6.62
N VAL A 12 -16.57 -0.36 6.19
CA VAL A 12 -15.68 -1.13 7.08
C VAL A 12 -14.64 -0.24 7.75
N LEU A 13 -14.00 0.66 7.01
CA LEU A 13 -13.04 1.63 7.58
C LEU A 13 -13.71 2.68 8.48
N SER A 14 -15.02 2.84 8.37
CA SER A 14 -15.84 3.71 9.22
C SER A 14 -16.42 2.98 10.44
N GLY A 15 -16.02 1.73 10.67
CA GLY A 15 -16.40 0.97 11.85
C GLY A 15 -17.55 -0.01 11.66
N GLN A 16 -18.11 -0.13 10.45
CA GLN A 16 -19.23 -1.03 10.15
C GLN A 16 -18.70 -2.43 9.77
N ARG A 17 -19.44 -3.46 10.16
CA ARG A 17 -19.24 -4.83 9.68
C ARG A 17 -20.08 -5.05 8.43
N GLN A 18 -19.55 -5.79 7.46
CA GLN A 18 -20.29 -6.25 6.29
C GLN A 18 -20.62 -7.74 6.40
N ALA A 19 -21.77 -8.17 5.87
CA ALA A 19 -22.15 -9.61 5.83
C ALA A 19 -21.16 -10.41 4.96
N THR A 20 -20.81 -9.87 3.80
CA THR A 20 -19.71 -10.37 2.97
C THR A 20 -18.59 -9.33 3.02
N PRO A 21 -17.35 -9.71 3.41
CA PRO A 21 -16.26 -8.76 3.45
C PRO A 21 -16.00 -8.15 2.07
N PRO A 22 -15.86 -6.82 1.95
CA PRO A 22 -15.37 -6.22 0.72
C PRO A 22 -13.95 -6.71 0.44
N MET A 23 -13.60 -6.82 -0.84
CA MET A 23 -12.30 -7.39 -1.20
C MET A 23 -11.62 -6.64 -2.35
N TRP A 24 -10.32 -6.63 -2.28
CA TRP A 24 -9.40 -6.25 -3.34
C TRP A 24 -8.08 -7.01 -3.15
N MET A 25 -7.15 -6.92 -4.08
CA MET A 25 -5.85 -7.56 -3.96
C MET A 25 -4.71 -6.56 -4.14
N MET A 26 -3.74 -6.63 -3.24
CA MET A 26 -2.48 -5.90 -3.40
C MET A 26 -1.79 -6.33 -4.70
N ARG A 27 -1.41 -5.34 -5.54
CA ARG A 27 -0.86 -5.53 -6.88
C ARG A 27 -1.85 -6.16 -7.87
N GLN A 28 -3.16 -5.93 -7.69
CA GLN A 28 -4.20 -6.47 -8.57
C GLN A 28 -4.06 -6.06 -10.04
N ALA A 29 -3.53 -4.88 -10.34
CA ALA A 29 -3.03 -4.53 -11.66
C ALA A 29 -1.58 -5.05 -11.75
N GLY A 30 -1.36 -6.13 -12.49
CA GLY A 30 -0.06 -6.78 -12.46
C GLY A 30 0.19 -7.81 -13.56
N ARG A 31 1.41 -8.30 -13.60
CA ARG A 31 1.93 -9.19 -14.66
C ARG A 31 1.21 -10.52 -14.81
N TYR A 32 0.40 -10.95 -13.84
CA TYR A 32 -0.44 -12.15 -13.98
C TYR A 32 -1.58 -11.95 -15.00
N LEU A 33 -1.99 -10.70 -15.28
CA LEU A 33 -3.00 -10.35 -16.27
C LEU A 33 -2.38 -10.20 -17.67
N PRO A 34 -2.89 -10.90 -18.71
CA PRO A 34 -2.42 -10.73 -20.08
C PRO A 34 -2.63 -9.31 -20.60
N GLU A 35 -3.79 -8.71 -20.36
CA GLU A 35 -4.09 -7.33 -20.76
C GLU A 35 -3.15 -6.30 -20.11
N TYR A 36 -2.71 -6.53 -18.87
CA TYR A 36 -1.68 -5.69 -18.24
C TYR A 36 -0.36 -5.81 -19.01
N ARG A 37 0.06 -7.02 -19.37
CA ARG A 37 1.32 -7.22 -20.11
C ARG A 37 1.31 -6.52 -21.46
N GLU A 38 0.15 -6.51 -22.15
CA GLU A 38 -0.01 -5.81 -23.42
C GLU A 38 0.16 -4.29 -23.29
N VAL A 39 -0.49 -3.69 -22.28
CA VAL A 39 -0.34 -2.25 -21.98
C VAL A 39 1.09 -1.94 -21.56
N ARG A 40 1.67 -2.77 -20.71
CA ARG A 40 3.04 -2.61 -20.22
C ARG A 40 4.08 -2.62 -21.35
N ALA A 41 3.88 -3.48 -22.35
CA ALA A 41 4.75 -3.56 -23.52
C ALA A 41 4.68 -2.30 -24.40
N LYS A 42 3.50 -1.67 -24.48
CA LYS A 42 3.30 -0.43 -25.24
C LYS A 42 3.86 0.80 -24.54
N ALA A 43 3.92 0.79 -23.22
CA ALA A 43 4.32 1.94 -22.42
C ALA A 43 5.83 2.24 -22.49
N GLY A 44 6.68 1.29 -22.89
CA GLY A 44 8.13 1.42 -22.84
C GLY A 44 8.69 1.00 -21.48
N GLY A 45 8.92 1.95 -20.56
CA GLY A 45 9.43 1.71 -19.22
C GLY A 45 8.34 1.58 -18.15
N PHE A 46 8.72 1.17 -16.93
CA PHE A 46 7.78 1.08 -15.80
C PHE A 46 7.33 2.47 -15.35
N LEU A 47 8.26 3.42 -15.26
CA LEU A 47 7.91 4.80 -14.93
C LEU A 47 7.11 5.47 -16.04
N ASP A 48 7.37 5.12 -17.32
CA ASP A 48 6.57 5.62 -18.43
C ASP A 48 5.10 5.21 -18.30
N LEU A 49 4.82 3.99 -17.82
CA LEU A 49 3.47 3.55 -17.48
C LEU A 49 2.90 4.32 -16.29
N CYS A 50 3.67 4.51 -15.21
CA CYS A 50 3.21 5.22 -14.02
C CYS A 50 2.88 6.70 -14.31
N PHE A 51 3.61 7.33 -15.22
CA PHE A 51 3.46 8.74 -15.57
C PHE A 51 2.69 9.01 -16.86
N ASN A 52 2.04 7.99 -17.42
CA ASN A 52 1.05 8.14 -18.48
C ASN A 52 -0.36 7.99 -17.88
N PRO A 53 -1.16 9.06 -17.75
CA PRO A 53 -2.43 9.03 -17.06
C PRO A 53 -3.42 8.01 -17.63
N GLU A 54 -3.52 7.94 -18.97
CA GLU A 54 -4.45 7.06 -19.66
C GLU A 54 -4.06 5.58 -19.46
N LEU A 55 -2.78 5.26 -19.59
CA LEU A 55 -2.30 3.89 -19.42
C LEU A 55 -2.35 3.45 -17.95
N ALA A 56 -2.01 4.34 -17.01
CA ALA A 56 -2.12 4.06 -15.59
C ALA A 56 -3.59 3.85 -15.17
N ALA A 57 -4.51 4.65 -15.70
CA ALA A 57 -5.94 4.47 -15.48
C ALA A 57 -6.44 3.16 -16.09
N GLU A 58 -6.03 2.84 -17.31
CA GLU A 58 -6.41 1.59 -17.98
C GLU A 58 -6.00 0.37 -17.16
N VAL A 59 -4.73 0.26 -16.75
CA VAL A 59 -4.28 -0.90 -15.96
C VAL A 59 -4.92 -0.96 -14.57
N THR A 60 -5.24 0.20 -13.98
CA THR A 60 -5.97 0.26 -12.71
C THR A 60 -7.37 -0.33 -12.83
N LEU A 61 -8.05 -0.08 -13.95
CA LEU A 61 -9.42 -0.53 -14.19
C LEU A 61 -9.53 -1.99 -14.67
N GLN A 62 -8.48 -2.57 -15.22
CA GLN A 62 -8.48 -3.95 -15.73
C GLN A 62 -8.96 -4.98 -14.70
N PRO A 63 -8.41 -5.06 -13.48
CA PRO A 63 -8.88 -6.02 -12.48
C PRO A 63 -10.30 -5.73 -11.99
N ILE A 64 -10.75 -4.48 -12.02
CA ILE A 64 -12.13 -4.11 -11.67
C ILE A 64 -13.10 -4.66 -12.72
N ARG A 65 -12.81 -4.46 -14.01
CA ARG A 65 -13.64 -5.00 -15.10
C ARG A 65 -13.68 -6.52 -15.12
N ARG A 66 -12.54 -7.17 -14.83
CA ARG A 66 -12.43 -8.62 -14.87
C ARG A 66 -13.07 -9.30 -13.67
N PHE A 67 -12.84 -8.78 -12.47
CA PHE A 67 -13.16 -9.48 -11.23
C PHE A 67 -14.24 -8.78 -10.39
N GLY A 68 -14.56 -7.53 -10.68
CA GLY A 68 -15.54 -6.78 -9.91
C GLY A 68 -15.13 -6.56 -8.45
N PHE A 69 -13.86 -6.26 -8.17
CA PHE A 69 -13.41 -5.94 -6.82
C PHE A 69 -14.11 -4.72 -6.23
N ASP A 70 -14.22 -4.66 -4.91
CA ASP A 70 -14.89 -3.58 -4.18
C ASP A 70 -14.03 -2.32 -4.04
N ALA A 71 -12.73 -2.42 -4.34
CA ALA A 71 -11.82 -1.29 -4.38
C ALA A 71 -10.81 -1.41 -5.53
N ALA A 72 -10.55 -0.28 -6.18
CA ALA A 72 -9.42 -0.07 -7.06
C ALA A 72 -8.30 0.62 -6.28
N ILE A 73 -7.05 0.26 -6.53
CA ILE A 73 -5.89 1.02 -6.08
C ILE A 73 -5.20 1.61 -7.29
N ILE A 74 -4.87 2.89 -7.24
CA ILE A 74 -4.20 3.58 -8.35
C ILE A 74 -2.90 2.88 -8.72
N PHE A 75 -2.65 2.69 -10.01
CA PHE A 75 -1.37 2.18 -10.47
C PHE A 75 -0.31 3.27 -10.40
N SER A 76 0.65 3.08 -9.53
CA SER A 76 1.78 3.97 -9.26
C SER A 76 2.90 3.18 -8.57
N ASP A 77 3.91 3.87 -8.03
CA ASP A 77 4.99 3.27 -7.27
C ASP A 77 5.27 4.04 -5.98
N ILE A 78 5.84 3.36 -4.97
CA ILE A 78 6.24 3.98 -3.70
C ILE A 78 7.45 4.92 -3.85
N LEU A 79 8.21 4.82 -4.94
CA LEU A 79 9.41 5.63 -5.21
C LEU A 79 9.13 6.89 -6.06
N VAL A 80 7.86 7.21 -6.32
CA VAL A 80 7.52 8.44 -7.05
C VAL A 80 7.87 9.72 -6.26
N ILE A 81 7.84 9.67 -4.92
CA ILE A 81 8.29 10.78 -4.08
C ILE A 81 9.80 10.99 -4.20
N PRO A 82 10.69 10.00 -4.02
CA PRO A 82 12.11 10.14 -4.36
C PRO A 82 12.37 10.68 -5.77
N TYR A 83 11.64 10.20 -6.77
CA TYR A 83 11.73 10.71 -8.13
C TYR A 83 11.38 12.21 -8.21
N ALA A 84 10.31 12.64 -7.55
CA ALA A 84 9.91 14.04 -7.50
C ALA A 84 10.89 14.92 -6.70
N LEU A 85 11.59 14.34 -5.71
CA LEU A 85 12.70 14.98 -5.00
C LEU A 85 13.99 15.09 -5.83
N GLY A 86 13.94 14.69 -7.11
CA GLY A 86 15.07 14.78 -8.03
C GLY A 86 16.05 13.61 -7.96
N ARG A 87 15.68 12.51 -7.24
CA ARG A 87 16.52 11.31 -7.22
C ARG A 87 16.39 10.54 -8.54
N SER A 88 17.52 10.00 -8.99
CA SER A 88 17.52 9.10 -10.15
C SER A 88 16.85 7.77 -9.75
N VAL A 89 15.63 7.53 -10.25
CA VAL A 89 14.91 6.27 -10.05
C VAL A 89 14.81 5.53 -11.37
N ARG A 90 15.28 4.28 -11.41
CA ARG A 90 15.23 3.38 -12.56
C ARG A 90 14.68 2.04 -12.15
N PHE A 91 14.05 1.34 -13.08
CA PHE A 91 13.57 -0.03 -12.89
C PHE A 91 14.24 -0.93 -13.92
N GLU A 92 15.08 -1.85 -13.44
CA GLU A 92 15.78 -2.81 -14.27
C GLU A 92 15.03 -4.14 -14.28
N VAL A 93 14.95 -4.74 -15.47
CA VAL A 93 14.22 -6.01 -15.65
C VAL A 93 14.88 -7.11 -14.81
N GLY A 94 14.10 -7.71 -13.91
CA GLY A 94 14.58 -8.77 -13.00
C GLY A 94 15.33 -8.30 -11.76
N GLU A 95 15.71 -7.02 -11.67
CA GLU A 95 16.53 -6.49 -10.57
C GLU A 95 15.78 -5.54 -9.62
N GLY A 96 14.60 -5.07 -10.03
CA GLY A 96 13.81 -4.11 -9.27
C GLY A 96 14.32 -2.67 -9.38
N PRO A 97 13.96 -1.80 -8.41
CA PRO A 97 14.30 -0.39 -8.46
C PRO A 97 15.79 -0.14 -8.18
N ARG A 98 16.35 0.86 -8.86
CA ARG A 98 17.70 1.36 -8.68
C ARG A 98 17.66 2.88 -8.49
N LEU A 99 18.35 3.36 -7.46
CA LEU A 99 18.53 4.77 -7.12
C LEU A 99 20.01 5.06 -6.90
N GLU A 100 20.37 6.34 -7.00
CA GLU A 100 21.66 6.78 -6.48
C GLU A 100 21.61 6.76 -4.95
N PRO A 101 22.51 6.01 -4.26
CA PRO A 101 22.42 5.80 -2.81
C PRO A 101 22.74 7.07 -2.01
N LEU A 102 21.99 7.27 -0.92
CA LEU A 102 22.24 8.27 0.12
C LEU A 102 22.94 7.61 1.32
N ASP A 103 24.08 7.01 1.09
CA ASP A 103 24.84 6.20 2.04
C ASP A 103 25.80 6.98 2.94
N ASP A 104 25.84 8.31 2.78
CA ASP A 104 26.72 9.23 3.48
C ASP A 104 25.96 10.49 3.95
N PRO A 105 26.18 11.00 5.17
CA PRO A 105 25.57 12.25 5.65
C PRO A 105 25.76 13.46 4.73
N ALA A 106 26.92 13.55 4.05
CA ALA A 106 27.17 14.65 3.11
C ALA A 106 26.22 14.57 1.90
N LYS A 107 25.92 13.36 1.41
CA LYS A 107 24.92 13.16 0.34
C LYS A 107 23.51 13.50 0.83
N VAL A 108 23.17 13.15 2.08
CA VAL A 108 21.86 13.50 2.67
C VAL A 108 21.68 15.01 2.72
N ALA A 109 22.72 15.77 3.04
CA ALA A 109 22.68 17.24 3.05
C ALA A 109 22.34 17.86 1.69
N THR A 110 22.47 17.11 0.59
CA THR A 110 22.07 17.55 -0.77
C THR A 110 20.62 17.21 -1.12
N LEU A 111 19.90 16.49 -0.26
CA LEU A 111 18.51 16.11 -0.51
C LEU A 111 17.61 17.35 -0.53
N ALA A 112 16.80 17.49 -1.59
CA ALA A 112 15.81 18.55 -1.65
C ALA A 112 14.76 18.37 -0.54
N ALA A 113 14.40 19.47 0.11
CA ALA A 113 13.36 19.43 1.16
C ALA A 113 11.95 19.22 0.58
N HIS A 114 11.70 19.74 -0.62
CA HIS A 114 10.40 19.72 -1.27
C HIS A 114 10.47 19.03 -2.63
N ALA A 115 9.51 18.12 -2.86
CA ALA A 115 9.34 17.43 -4.12
C ALA A 115 8.77 18.38 -5.19
N ASP A 116 9.17 18.17 -6.42
CA ASP A 116 8.52 18.80 -7.57
C ASP A 116 7.22 18.07 -7.90
N PHE A 117 6.12 18.53 -7.31
CA PHE A 117 4.77 17.98 -7.57
C PHE A 117 4.30 18.16 -9.01
N GLY A 118 4.95 19.00 -9.80
CA GLY A 118 4.72 19.08 -11.24
C GLY A 118 4.98 17.74 -11.94
N LYS A 119 5.98 16.99 -11.48
CA LYS A 119 6.31 15.64 -11.97
C LYS A 119 5.27 14.59 -11.61
N LEU A 120 4.47 14.82 -10.56
CA LEU A 120 3.46 13.90 -10.06
C LEU A 120 2.05 14.18 -10.61
N LYS A 121 1.85 15.26 -11.38
CA LYS A 121 0.57 15.59 -12.02
C LYS A 121 -0.05 14.41 -12.78
N PRO A 122 0.72 13.61 -13.55
CA PRO A 122 0.15 12.46 -14.26
C PRO A 122 -0.54 11.43 -13.32
N VAL A 123 -0.02 11.23 -12.11
CA VAL A 123 -0.64 10.32 -11.13
C VAL A 123 -1.99 10.86 -10.67
N PHE A 124 -2.09 12.17 -10.42
CA PHE A 124 -3.35 12.81 -10.02
C PHE A 124 -4.38 12.83 -11.16
N GLU A 125 -3.91 12.98 -12.40
CA GLU A 125 -4.79 12.86 -13.58
C GLU A 125 -5.30 11.44 -13.76
N ALA A 126 -4.44 10.42 -13.61
CA ALA A 126 -4.85 9.02 -13.62
C ALA A 126 -5.93 8.73 -12.56
N LEU A 127 -5.79 9.27 -11.34
CA LEU A 127 -6.80 9.16 -10.27
C LEU A 127 -8.16 9.74 -10.71
N ARG A 128 -8.16 10.91 -11.34
CA ARG A 128 -9.40 11.53 -11.84
C ARG A 128 -10.07 10.69 -12.92
N LEU A 129 -9.27 10.17 -13.87
CA LEU A 129 -9.77 9.30 -14.93
C LEU A 129 -10.37 8.00 -14.35
N VAL A 130 -9.67 7.37 -13.42
CA VAL A 130 -10.17 6.18 -12.73
C VAL A 130 -11.45 6.49 -11.95
N ARG A 131 -11.47 7.57 -11.16
CA ARG A 131 -12.67 7.95 -10.40
C ARG A 131 -13.89 8.17 -11.30
N GLY A 132 -13.70 8.81 -12.46
CA GLY A 132 -14.76 9.05 -13.43
C GLY A 132 -15.30 7.76 -14.08
N ALA A 133 -14.51 6.69 -14.14
CA ALA A 133 -14.87 5.41 -14.77
C ALA A 133 -15.36 4.34 -13.78
N LEU A 134 -15.11 4.50 -12.47
CA LEU A 134 -15.51 3.52 -11.46
C LEU A 134 -17.01 3.65 -11.11
N ASP A 135 -17.64 2.48 -10.87
CA ASP A 135 -18.94 2.43 -10.23
C ASP A 135 -18.94 3.23 -8.91
N PRO A 136 -19.99 3.98 -8.58
CA PRO A 136 -20.09 4.73 -7.32
C PRO A 136 -19.89 3.90 -6.06
N LYS A 137 -20.14 2.58 -6.09
CA LYS A 137 -19.94 1.65 -4.97
C LYS A 137 -18.49 1.17 -4.82
N THR A 138 -17.69 1.29 -5.87
CA THR A 138 -16.29 0.88 -5.85
C THR A 138 -15.42 1.99 -5.26
N ALA A 139 -14.68 1.68 -4.20
CA ALA A 139 -13.74 2.62 -3.60
C ALA A 139 -12.49 2.81 -4.47
N LEU A 140 -11.89 3.99 -4.42
CA LEU A 140 -10.59 4.28 -5.02
C LEU A 140 -9.57 4.52 -3.92
N ILE A 141 -8.50 3.74 -3.92
CA ILE A 141 -7.41 3.82 -2.94
C ILE A 141 -6.24 4.57 -3.56
N GLY A 142 -5.82 5.64 -2.89
CA GLY A 142 -4.51 6.26 -3.08
C GLY A 142 -3.50 5.65 -2.11
N PHE A 143 -2.20 5.86 -2.34
CA PHE A 143 -1.20 5.31 -1.45
C PHE A 143 0.14 6.05 -1.49
N CYS A 144 0.98 5.78 -0.51
CA CYS A 144 2.41 6.07 -0.55
C CYS A 144 3.20 4.92 0.10
N GLY A 145 4.51 4.90 -0.13
CA GLY A 145 5.42 4.14 0.70
C GLY A 145 5.60 4.81 2.06
N ALA A 146 5.69 4.04 3.13
CA ALA A 146 6.06 4.56 4.44
C ALA A 146 7.50 5.10 4.41
N PRO A 147 7.79 6.16 5.18
CA PRO A 147 9.11 6.79 5.18
C PRO A 147 10.26 5.81 5.44
N TRP A 148 10.13 4.88 6.39
CA TRP A 148 11.14 3.84 6.62
C TRP A 148 11.40 3.01 5.37
N THR A 149 10.37 2.41 4.80
CA THR A 149 10.51 1.55 3.60
C THR A 149 11.12 2.32 2.42
N VAL A 150 10.69 3.55 2.17
CA VAL A 150 11.25 4.37 1.09
C VAL A 150 12.70 4.75 1.38
N ALA A 151 13.03 5.13 2.63
CA ALA A 151 14.39 5.45 3.05
C ALA A 151 15.36 4.27 2.85
N THR A 152 14.89 3.01 3.05
CA THR A 152 15.75 1.84 2.81
C THR A 152 16.25 1.78 1.37
N TYR A 153 15.38 2.07 0.40
CA TYR A 153 15.77 2.15 -1.02
C TYR A 153 16.66 3.36 -1.31
N MET A 154 16.37 4.51 -0.71
CA MET A 154 17.16 5.72 -0.93
C MET A 154 18.57 5.59 -0.37
N VAL A 155 18.74 4.96 0.79
CA VAL A 155 20.05 4.75 1.41
C VAL A 155 20.88 3.71 0.67
N ALA A 156 20.29 2.57 0.35
CA ALA A 156 21.00 1.47 -0.29
C ALA A 156 21.10 1.57 -1.82
N GLY A 157 20.25 2.40 -2.44
CA GLY A 157 20.14 2.50 -3.89
C GLY A 157 19.41 1.32 -4.54
N GLN A 158 19.01 0.31 -3.76
CA GLN A 158 18.37 -0.93 -4.22
C GLN A 158 17.70 -1.68 -3.05
N GLY A 159 16.95 -2.73 -3.36
CA GLY A 159 16.52 -3.69 -2.34
C GLY A 159 17.71 -4.45 -1.75
N THR A 160 17.71 -4.64 -0.44
CA THR A 160 18.78 -5.37 0.27
C THR A 160 18.21 -6.33 1.29
N PRO A 161 18.91 -7.46 1.58
CA PRO A 161 18.52 -8.33 2.67
C PRO A 161 18.51 -7.58 4.02
N ASP A 162 17.53 -7.84 4.86
CA ASP A 162 17.38 -7.29 6.23
C ASP A 162 17.48 -5.76 6.33
N GLN A 163 17.49 -5.06 5.22
CA GLN A 163 17.65 -3.60 5.13
C GLN A 163 18.89 -3.08 5.90
N ALA A 164 19.97 -3.87 5.88
CA ALA A 164 21.17 -3.62 6.65
C ALA A 164 21.81 -2.23 6.42
N PRO A 165 21.96 -1.71 5.18
CA PRO A 165 22.52 -0.37 4.95
C PRO A 165 21.74 0.73 5.67
N ALA A 166 20.41 0.74 5.56
CA ALA A 166 19.56 1.74 6.19
C ALA A 166 19.59 1.61 7.72
N ARG A 167 19.55 0.40 8.25
CA ARG A 167 19.66 0.15 9.70
C ARG A 167 21.00 0.65 10.24
N MET A 168 22.10 0.33 9.56
CA MET A 168 23.44 0.81 9.97
C MET A 168 23.53 2.33 9.92
N MET A 169 22.97 2.97 8.89
CA MET A 169 22.93 4.42 8.81
C MET A 169 22.11 5.03 9.95
N ALA A 170 20.95 4.47 10.26
CA ALA A 170 20.11 4.94 11.37
C ALA A 170 20.82 4.86 12.73
N TYR A 171 21.66 3.84 12.94
CA TYR A 171 22.46 3.72 14.17
C TYR A 171 23.69 4.63 14.19
N ARG A 172 24.41 4.75 13.07
CA ARG A 172 25.68 5.51 12.99
C ARG A 172 25.46 7.00 12.85
N HIS A 173 24.44 7.39 12.11
CA HIS A 173 24.14 8.76 11.70
C HIS A 173 22.65 9.08 11.89
N PRO A 174 22.11 8.98 13.14
CA PRO A 174 20.67 9.08 13.39
C PRO A 174 20.07 10.43 12.96
N GLU A 175 20.83 11.52 13.05
CA GLU A 175 20.38 12.84 12.62
C GLU A 175 20.24 12.95 11.09
N ALA A 176 21.22 12.43 10.35
CA ALA A 176 21.15 12.39 8.91
C ALA A 176 20.02 11.48 8.43
N PHE A 177 19.83 10.31 9.09
CA PHE A 177 18.72 9.43 8.78
C PHE A 177 17.36 10.07 9.10
N ALA A 178 17.25 10.79 10.23
CA ALA A 178 16.05 11.55 10.57
C ALA A 178 15.71 12.62 9.51
N THR A 179 16.71 13.27 8.94
CA THR A 179 16.51 14.24 7.84
C THR A 179 15.83 13.57 6.62
N ILE A 180 16.24 12.36 6.24
CA ILE A 180 15.58 11.61 5.15
C ILE A 180 14.12 11.33 5.52
N ILE A 181 13.88 10.85 6.74
CA ILE A 181 12.54 10.54 7.23
C ILE A 181 11.65 11.79 7.25
N ASP A 182 12.14 12.92 7.74
CA ASP A 182 11.39 14.17 7.81
C ASP A 182 10.97 14.66 6.42
N VAL A 183 11.91 14.66 5.47
CA VAL A 183 11.61 15.02 4.08
C VAL A 183 10.54 14.08 3.49
N LEU A 184 10.65 12.78 3.74
CA LEU A 184 9.65 11.82 3.25
C LEU A 184 8.28 12.00 3.91
N VAL A 185 8.22 12.30 5.21
CA VAL A 185 6.96 12.57 5.93
C VAL A 185 6.24 13.77 5.30
N GLU A 186 6.91 14.91 5.20
CA GLU A 186 6.31 16.16 4.70
C GLU A 186 5.79 15.98 3.26
N ASN A 187 6.61 15.40 2.39
CA ASN A 187 6.22 15.19 0.99
C ASN A 187 5.15 14.09 0.83
N SER A 188 5.11 13.09 1.73
CA SER A 188 4.03 12.10 1.74
C SER A 188 2.70 12.71 2.14
N ILE A 189 2.67 13.64 3.11
CA ILE A 189 1.44 14.36 3.50
C ILE A 189 0.86 15.11 2.29
N GLU A 190 1.67 15.92 1.62
CA GLU A 190 1.23 16.66 0.42
C GLU A 190 0.77 15.74 -0.70
N TYR A 191 1.51 14.66 -0.95
CA TYR A 191 1.18 13.68 -1.98
C TYR A 191 -0.16 12.97 -1.71
N LEU A 192 -0.41 12.57 -0.48
CA LEU A 192 -1.65 11.91 -0.08
C LEU A 192 -2.85 12.88 -0.12
N LEU A 193 -2.67 14.13 0.29
CA LEU A 193 -3.70 15.17 0.17
C LEU A 193 -4.06 15.43 -1.29
N ALA A 194 -3.07 15.49 -2.19
CA ALA A 194 -3.31 15.65 -3.61
C ALA A 194 -4.06 14.45 -4.22
N GLN A 195 -3.81 13.22 -3.75
CA GLN A 195 -4.55 12.04 -4.18
C GLN A 195 -6.01 12.07 -3.70
N LEU A 196 -6.28 12.50 -2.47
CA LEU A 196 -7.66 12.71 -1.98
C LEU A 196 -8.38 13.77 -2.82
N ALA A 197 -7.72 14.89 -3.09
CA ALA A 197 -8.28 15.95 -3.95
C ALA A 197 -8.53 15.48 -5.40
N ALA A 198 -7.79 14.48 -5.87
CA ALA A 198 -7.96 13.86 -7.18
C ALA A 198 -9.05 12.76 -7.21
N GLY A 199 -9.67 12.43 -6.07
CA GLY A 199 -10.81 11.52 -6.01
C GLY A 199 -10.56 10.19 -5.31
N ALA A 200 -9.45 10.00 -4.62
CA ALA A 200 -9.25 8.84 -3.76
C ALA A 200 -10.22 8.88 -2.57
N ASP A 201 -10.83 7.74 -2.24
CA ASP A 201 -11.76 7.58 -1.11
C ASP A 201 -11.03 7.19 0.19
N ALA A 202 -9.90 6.50 0.05
CA ALA A 202 -9.06 6.05 1.14
C ALA A 202 -7.58 6.06 0.73
N LEU A 203 -6.72 5.97 1.73
CA LEU A 203 -5.28 5.99 1.55
C LEU A 203 -4.66 4.76 2.22
N GLN A 204 -3.58 4.23 1.62
CA GLN A 204 -2.78 3.18 2.25
C GLN A 204 -1.30 3.57 2.32
N ILE A 205 -0.69 3.32 3.48
CA ILE A 205 0.74 3.57 3.74
C ILE A 205 1.42 2.21 3.81
N PHE A 206 2.29 1.93 2.82
CA PHE A 206 2.97 0.64 2.68
C PHE A 206 4.33 0.66 3.37
N ASP A 207 4.46 -0.08 4.48
CA ASP A 207 5.71 -0.25 5.21
C ASP A 207 6.20 -1.70 5.15
N THR A 208 6.56 -2.14 3.95
CA THR A 208 6.94 -3.52 3.63
C THR A 208 8.12 -4.02 4.47
N TRP A 209 9.02 -3.14 4.86
CA TRP A 209 10.25 -3.48 5.58
C TRP A 209 10.23 -3.17 7.08
N ALA A 210 9.07 -2.86 7.64
CA ALA A 210 8.91 -2.52 9.06
C ALA A 210 9.35 -3.67 10.00
N GLY A 211 9.07 -4.92 9.61
CA GLY A 211 9.33 -6.10 10.44
C GLY A 211 10.78 -6.44 10.73
N VAL A 212 11.75 -5.79 10.06
CA VAL A 212 13.18 -5.98 10.35
C VAL A 212 13.67 -5.12 11.51
N LEU A 213 12.83 -4.18 11.99
CA LEU A 213 13.20 -3.23 13.02
C LEU A 213 12.97 -3.81 14.44
N PRO A 214 13.96 -3.72 15.33
CA PRO A 214 13.72 -4.01 16.75
C PRO A 214 12.74 -2.99 17.36
N PRO A 215 12.10 -3.31 18.49
CA PRO A 215 10.96 -2.53 18.99
C PRO A 215 11.18 -1.01 19.14
N ALA A 216 12.33 -0.59 19.66
CA ALA A 216 12.63 0.83 19.79
C ALA A 216 12.78 1.54 18.43
N GLU A 217 13.45 0.89 17.49
CA GLU A 217 13.64 1.43 16.14
C GLU A 217 12.33 1.38 15.33
N PHE A 218 11.48 0.36 15.55
CA PHE A 218 10.15 0.29 14.97
C PHE A 218 9.29 1.47 15.44
N ALA A 219 9.29 1.77 16.75
CA ALA A 219 8.59 2.92 17.27
C ALA A 219 9.11 4.24 16.64
N ARG A 220 10.42 4.38 16.49
CA ARG A 220 11.06 5.58 15.98
C ARG A 220 10.90 5.79 14.46
N TRP A 221 11.08 4.72 13.67
CA TRP A 221 11.20 4.84 12.21
C TRP A 221 9.99 4.35 11.42
N SER A 222 9.09 3.58 12.03
CA SER A 222 7.84 3.13 11.40
C SER A 222 6.62 3.81 12.02
N VAL A 223 6.45 3.71 13.35
CA VAL A 223 5.26 4.24 14.05
C VAL A 223 5.20 5.76 14.00
N GLU A 224 6.25 6.43 14.45
CA GLU A 224 6.28 7.90 14.58
C GLU A 224 6.13 8.61 13.22
N PRO A 225 6.84 8.23 12.14
CA PRO A 225 6.62 8.83 10.83
C PRO A 225 5.21 8.59 10.30
N THR A 226 4.65 7.39 10.50
CA THR A 226 3.27 7.09 10.08
C THR A 226 2.27 7.93 10.87
N ARG A 227 2.43 8.08 12.18
CA ARG A 227 1.61 8.96 13.03
C ARG A 227 1.58 10.38 12.48
N ARG A 228 2.76 10.94 12.19
CA ARG A 228 2.89 12.30 11.63
C ARG A 228 2.18 12.44 10.29
N ILE A 229 2.27 11.44 9.42
CA ILE A 229 1.53 11.44 8.13
C ILE A 229 0.02 11.44 8.39
N VAL A 230 -0.47 10.57 9.25
CA VAL A 230 -1.91 10.48 9.58
C VAL A 230 -2.42 11.80 10.15
N GLU A 231 -1.71 12.39 11.09
CA GLU A 231 -2.05 13.68 11.69
C GLU A 231 -2.02 14.82 10.65
N GLY A 232 -0.96 14.89 9.84
CA GLY A 232 -0.81 15.91 8.80
C GLY A 232 -1.92 15.86 7.75
N VAL A 233 -2.29 14.66 7.31
CA VAL A 233 -3.41 14.47 6.37
C VAL A 233 -4.73 14.89 7.04
N ARG A 234 -5.00 14.44 8.27
CA ARG A 234 -6.25 14.75 8.98
C ARG A 234 -6.37 16.20 9.41
N ALA A 235 -5.28 16.91 9.57
CA ALA A 235 -5.31 18.35 9.81
C ALA A 235 -5.99 19.12 8.66
N LYS A 236 -5.98 18.56 7.44
CA LYS A 236 -6.62 19.14 6.25
C LYS A 236 -7.90 18.41 5.84
N VAL A 237 -7.95 17.10 6.02
CA VAL A 237 -9.09 16.23 5.70
C VAL A 237 -9.40 15.37 6.94
N PRO A 238 -10.18 15.88 7.91
CA PRO A 238 -10.41 15.23 9.20
C PRO A 238 -10.96 13.80 9.12
N ASP A 239 -11.79 13.52 8.12
CA ASP A 239 -12.44 12.22 7.93
C ASP A 239 -11.67 11.26 7.02
N ALA A 240 -10.43 11.58 6.62
CA ALA A 240 -9.61 10.75 5.77
C ALA A 240 -9.48 9.33 6.31
N LYS A 241 -9.82 8.33 5.48
CA LYS A 241 -9.69 6.92 5.80
C LYS A 241 -8.29 6.44 5.42
N ILE A 242 -7.53 6.01 6.42
CA ILE A 242 -6.12 5.63 6.25
C ILE A 242 -5.89 4.23 6.77
N ILE A 243 -5.22 3.41 5.96
CA ILE A 243 -4.81 2.04 6.27
C ILE A 243 -3.28 2.03 6.39
N GLY A 244 -2.77 1.49 7.49
CA GLY A 244 -1.35 1.21 7.64
C GLY A 244 -1.01 -0.22 7.24
N PHE A 245 0.18 -0.45 6.72
CA PHE A 245 0.67 -1.80 6.47
C PHE A 245 2.13 -1.97 6.96
N PRO A 246 2.35 -2.04 8.28
CA PRO A 246 3.66 -2.39 8.84
C PRO A 246 3.87 -3.91 8.75
N ARG A 247 4.27 -4.40 7.58
CA ARG A 247 4.44 -5.82 7.33
C ARG A 247 5.46 -6.42 8.30
N GLY A 248 5.11 -7.59 8.87
CA GLY A 248 5.98 -8.29 9.81
C GLY A 248 6.05 -7.68 11.22
N ALA A 249 5.20 -6.69 11.54
CA ALA A 249 5.20 -6.04 12.86
C ALA A 249 4.78 -6.97 14.02
N GLY A 250 4.05 -8.05 13.74
CA GLY A 250 3.71 -9.08 14.72
C GLY A 250 3.10 -8.51 16.01
N ALA A 251 3.74 -8.79 17.14
CA ALA A 251 3.27 -8.34 18.46
C ALA A 251 3.25 -6.81 18.64
N GLN A 252 3.88 -6.04 17.76
CA GLN A 252 3.92 -4.58 17.83
C GLN A 252 2.67 -3.92 17.22
N LEU A 253 1.82 -4.68 16.49
CA LEU A 253 0.63 -4.15 15.82
C LEU A 253 -0.36 -3.40 16.74
N PRO A 254 -0.70 -3.87 17.95
CA PRO A 254 -1.60 -3.12 18.83
C PRO A 254 -1.08 -1.72 19.17
N GLY A 255 0.20 -1.60 19.49
CA GLY A 255 0.84 -0.30 19.77
C GLY A 255 0.92 0.58 18.52
N TYR A 256 1.18 -0.01 17.35
CA TYR A 256 1.17 0.72 16.08
C TYR A 256 -0.21 1.35 15.80
N VAL A 257 -1.27 0.55 15.90
CA VAL A 257 -2.65 1.02 15.66
C VAL A 257 -3.04 2.13 16.62
N GLU A 258 -2.72 1.96 17.91
CA GLU A 258 -3.02 2.95 18.96
C GLU A 258 -2.28 4.27 18.73
N ALA A 259 -1.00 4.21 18.44
CA ALA A 259 -0.17 5.41 18.29
C ALA A 259 -0.43 6.15 16.96
N THR A 260 -0.67 5.43 15.86
CA THR A 260 -0.86 6.05 14.54
C THR A 260 -2.27 6.54 14.29
N GLY A 261 -3.27 5.95 14.97
CA GLY A 261 -4.67 6.30 14.79
C GLY A 261 -5.25 5.93 13.42
N VAL A 262 -4.68 4.99 12.69
CA VAL A 262 -5.20 4.52 11.40
C VAL A 262 -6.61 3.91 11.54
N ASN A 263 -7.41 3.95 10.47
CA ASN A 263 -8.76 3.37 10.44
C ASN A 263 -8.75 1.85 10.23
N GLY A 264 -7.69 1.37 9.60
CA GLY A 264 -7.47 -0.04 9.34
C GLY A 264 -5.99 -0.38 9.28
N VAL A 265 -5.68 -1.65 9.45
CA VAL A 265 -4.32 -2.17 9.32
C VAL A 265 -4.32 -3.42 8.46
N SER A 266 -3.40 -3.47 7.49
CA SER A 266 -3.12 -4.68 6.74
C SER A 266 -2.21 -5.60 7.54
N ILE A 267 -2.49 -6.89 7.48
CA ILE A 267 -1.71 -7.94 8.10
C ILE A 267 -1.23 -8.94 7.05
N ASP A 268 -0.04 -9.46 7.26
CA ASP A 268 0.51 -10.52 6.41
C ASP A 268 0.10 -11.93 6.91
N TRP A 269 0.46 -12.95 6.14
CA TRP A 269 0.07 -14.35 6.42
C TRP A 269 0.74 -14.97 7.66
N THR A 270 1.72 -14.30 8.27
CA THR A 270 2.38 -14.76 9.50
C THR A 270 1.67 -14.32 10.77
N ALA A 271 0.67 -13.46 10.63
CA ALA A 271 -0.08 -12.92 11.77
C ALA A 271 -0.91 -14.02 12.45
N GLU A 272 -0.79 -14.14 13.77
CA GLU A 272 -1.55 -15.10 14.56
C GLU A 272 -3.01 -14.61 14.70
N PRO A 273 -4.01 -15.40 14.21
CA PRO A 273 -5.38 -14.91 14.10
C PRO A 273 -6.06 -14.55 15.41
N ALA A 274 -5.87 -15.33 16.49
CA ALA A 274 -6.51 -15.06 17.77
C ALA A 274 -5.98 -13.73 18.36
N PHE A 275 -4.66 -13.53 18.31
CA PHE A 275 -4.02 -12.29 18.73
C PHE A 275 -4.55 -11.08 17.96
N ILE A 276 -4.68 -11.20 16.63
CA ILE A 276 -5.19 -10.12 15.79
C ILE A 276 -6.64 -9.78 16.12
N ARG A 277 -7.52 -10.79 16.27
CA ARG A 277 -8.92 -10.55 16.64
C ARG A 277 -9.06 -9.78 17.96
N GLU A 278 -8.35 -10.25 18.97
CA GLU A 278 -8.49 -9.72 20.33
C GLU A 278 -7.83 -8.36 20.50
N ARG A 279 -6.64 -8.17 19.94
CA ARG A 279 -5.79 -7.02 20.25
C ARG A 279 -5.83 -5.94 19.18
N VAL A 280 -6.25 -6.24 17.95
CA VAL A 280 -6.21 -5.33 16.80
C VAL A 280 -7.61 -5.11 16.23
N GLN A 281 -8.33 -6.16 15.81
CA GLN A 281 -9.60 -6.03 15.12
C GLN A 281 -10.73 -5.48 16.03
N SER A 282 -10.60 -5.63 17.33
CA SER A 282 -11.48 -4.96 18.31
C SER A 282 -11.40 -3.43 18.25
N ARG A 283 -10.30 -2.87 17.73
CA ARG A 283 -10.02 -1.43 17.70
C ARG A 283 -10.20 -0.81 16.33
N VAL A 284 -9.69 -1.46 15.27
CA VAL A 284 -9.69 -0.96 13.88
C VAL A 284 -10.13 -2.04 12.89
N ALA A 285 -10.38 -1.67 11.64
CA ALA A 285 -10.55 -2.64 10.57
C ALA A 285 -9.25 -3.42 10.31
N VAL A 286 -9.38 -4.72 10.04
CA VAL A 286 -8.26 -5.58 9.64
C VAL A 286 -8.40 -5.92 8.16
N GLN A 287 -7.30 -5.86 7.43
CA GLN A 287 -7.22 -6.19 6.01
C GLN A 287 -6.16 -7.27 5.78
N GLY A 288 -6.45 -8.25 4.96
CA GLY A 288 -5.51 -9.33 4.61
C GLY A 288 -6.21 -10.67 4.60
N ASN A 289 -5.56 -11.79 4.86
CA ASN A 289 -4.10 -12.01 4.95
C ASN A 289 -3.75 -13.32 4.26
N LEU A 290 -4.50 -13.62 3.16
CA LEU A 290 -4.27 -14.86 2.41
C LEU A 290 -2.83 -14.92 1.91
N ASP A 291 -2.15 -16.05 2.12
CA ASP A 291 -0.81 -16.26 1.59
C ASP A 291 -0.85 -16.25 0.05
N PRO A 292 -0.08 -15.36 -0.62
CA PRO A 292 -0.04 -15.33 -2.08
C PRO A 292 0.41 -16.64 -2.73
N LEU A 293 1.18 -17.47 -2.03
CA LEU A 293 1.64 -18.74 -2.56
C LEU A 293 0.53 -19.79 -2.65
N VAL A 294 -0.43 -19.76 -1.71
CA VAL A 294 -1.57 -20.67 -1.80
C VAL A 294 -2.49 -20.30 -2.96
N LEU A 295 -2.53 -19.03 -3.35
CA LEU A 295 -3.25 -18.58 -4.53
C LEU A 295 -2.62 -19.11 -5.83
N ILE A 296 -1.29 -19.25 -5.87
CA ILE A 296 -0.61 -19.94 -6.97
C ILE A 296 -0.99 -21.44 -7.01
N THR A 297 -1.09 -22.05 -5.84
CA THR A 297 -1.37 -23.48 -5.69
C THR A 297 -2.80 -23.86 -6.16
N GLY A 298 -3.79 -23.06 -5.79
CA GLY A 298 -5.20 -23.29 -6.16
C GLY A 298 -5.83 -24.53 -5.49
N GLY A 299 -6.97 -24.96 -6.01
CA GLY A 299 -7.67 -26.17 -5.62
C GLY A 299 -8.07 -26.20 -4.14
N ALA A 300 -8.15 -27.39 -3.56
CA ALA A 300 -8.60 -27.57 -2.17
C ALA A 300 -7.71 -26.87 -1.12
N ALA A 301 -6.44 -26.64 -1.42
CA ALA A 301 -5.56 -25.89 -0.52
C ALA A 301 -5.97 -24.41 -0.45
N LEU A 302 -6.29 -23.83 -1.59
CA LEU A 302 -6.81 -22.46 -1.68
C LEU A 302 -8.16 -22.33 -0.96
N ASP A 303 -9.10 -23.26 -1.19
CA ASP A 303 -10.42 -23.23 -0.55
C ASP A 303 -10.30 -23.26 0.97
N ARG A 304 -9.49 -24.17 1.51
CA ARG A 304 -9.24 -24.25 2.97
C ARG A 304 -8.59 -22.97 3.52
N ALA A 305 -7.67 -22.39 2.79
CA ALA A 305 -7.00 -21.16 3.23
C ALA A 305 -7.96 -19.96 3.24
N VAL A 306 -8.80 -19.82 2.23
CA VAL A 306 -9.86 -18.79 2.19
C VAL A 306 -10.85 -18.98 3.32
N ASP A 307 -11.35 -20.20 3.54
CA ASP A 307 -12.26 -20.51 4.65
C ASP A 307 -11.66 -20.16 6.01
N ASN A 308 -10.37 -20.47 6.21
CA ASN A 308 -9.67 -20.14 7.44
C ASN A 308 -9.58 -18.63 7.67
N VAL A 309 -9.26 -17.85 6.64
CA VAL A 309 -9.23 -16.39 6.73
C VAL A 309 -10.62 -15.84 7.08
N LEU A 310 -11.67 -16.30 6.41
CA LEU A 310 -13.04 -15.87 6.66
C LEU A 310 -13.53 -16.27 8.06
N ALA A 311 -13.28 -17.52 8.50
CA ALA A 311 -13.64 -17.99 9.81
C ALA A 311 -12.98 -17.18 10.93
N ASN A 312 -11.75 -16.72 10.71
CA ASN A 312 -11.02 -15.94 11.70
C ASN A 312 -11.43 -14.48 11.74
N PHE A 313 -11.72 -13.82 10.62
CA PHE A 313 -11.81 -12.36 10.57
C PHE A 313 -13.16 -11.81 10.13
N ALA A 314 -14.00 -12.55 9.37
CA ALA A 314 -15.23 -12.03 8.79
C ALA A 314 -16.30 -11.64 9.82
N GLN A 315 -16.17 -12.09 11.07
CA GLN A 315 -17.08 -11.70 12.15
C GLN A 315 -16.82 -10.29 12.71
N GLY A 316 -15.68 -9.68 12.34
CA GLY A 316 -15.30 -8.32 12.71
C GLY A 316 -15.35 -7.34 11.54
N ARG A 317 -14.71 -6.19 11.72
CA ARG A 317 -14.48 -5.20 10.66
C ARG A 317 -13.34 -5.71 9.78
N PHE A 318 -13.69 -6.30 8.65
CA PHE A 318 -12.74 -7.03 7.82
C PHE A 318 -12.84 -6.68 6.34
N ILE A 319 -11.67 -6.50 5.71
CA ILE A 319 -11.48 -6.37 4.28
C ILE A 319 -10.64 -7.57 3.83
N PHE A 320 -11.18 -8.40 2.95
CA PHE A 320 -10.43 -9.53 2.43
C PHE A 320 -9.37 -9.05 1.44
N ASN A 321 -8.15 -9.51 1.64
CA ASN A 321 -7.00 -9.26 0.77
C ASN A 321 -5.98 -10.38 0.90
N LEU A 322 -4.94 -10.33 0.09
CA LEU A 322 -3.73 -11.13 0.31
C LEU A 322 -2.89 -10.53 1.43
N GLY A 323 -2.02 -11.33 2.03
CA GLY A 323 -1.04 -10.87 3.01
C GLY A 323 0.12 -10.05 2.43
N HIS A 324 0.27 -10.03 1.11
CA HIS A 324 1.13 -9.16 0.29
C HIS A 324 0.67 -9.20 -1.16
N GLY A 325 1.46 -8.66 -2.08
CA GLY A 325 1.09 -8.59 -3.50
C GLY A 325 0.94 -9.95 -4.17
N ILE A 326 -0.05 -10.04 -5.08
CA ILE A 326 -0.21 -11.21 -5.95
C ILE A 326 1.06 -11.45 -6.77
N GLN A 327 1.42 -12.72 -6.96
CA GLN A 327 2.59 -13.13 -7.72
C GLN A 327 2.28 -13.20 -9.23
N PRO A 328 3.27 -12.89 -10.09
CA PRO A 328 3.08 -12.90 -11.56
C PRO A 328 2.67 -14.26 -12.14
N GLU A 329 3.02 -15.34 -11.45
CA GLU A 329 2.76 -16.72 -11.87
C GLU A 329 1.35 -17.20 -11.50
N THR A 330 0.56 -16.39 -10.80
CA THR A 330 -0.77 -16.78 -10.32
C THR A 330 -1.73 -16.98 -11.50
N PRO A 331 -2.35 -18.17 -11.61
CA PRO A 331 -3.38 -18.40 -12.61
C PRO A 331 -4.64 -17.57 -12.36
N ILE A 332 -5.21 -16.98 -13.41
CA ILE A 332 -6.46 -16.20 -13.32
C ILE A 332 -7.60 -17.05 -12.74
N ALA A 333 -7.70 -18.33 -13.13
CA ALA A 333 -8.71 -19.26 -12.62
C ALA A 333 -8.66 -19.40 -11.08
N HIS A 334 -7.49 -19.27 -10.46
CA HIS A 334 -7.37 -19.34 -9.00
C HIS A 334 -7.85 -18.06 -8.33
N VAL A 335 -7.69 -16.90 -8.97
CA VAL A 335 -8.30 -15.64 -8.52
C VAL A 335 -9.82 -15.74 -8.58
N GLU A 336 -10.36 -16.30 -9.66
CA GLU A 336 -11.81 -16.54 -9.81
C GLU A 336 -12.32 -17.53 -8.76
N GLN A 337 -11.58 -18.60 -8.48
CA GLN A 337 -11.87 -19.57 -7.42
C GLN A 337 -11.94 -18.88 -6.04
N MET A 338 -10.94 -18.08 -5.70
CA MET A 338 -10.90 -17.30 -4.46
C MET A 338 -12.10 -16.35 -4.36
N LEU A 339 -12.40 -15.60 -5.41
CA LEU A 339 -13.53 -14.67 -5.47
C LEU A 339 -14.85 -15.37 -5.20
N LYS A 340 -15.10 -16.49 -5.88
CA LYS A 340 -16.29 -17.30 -5.69
C LYS A 340 -16.39 -17.80 -4.25
N ARG A 341 -15.26 -18.20 -3.65
CA ARG A 341 -15.25 -18.70 -2.26
C ARG A 341 -15.53 -17.61 -1.24
N VAL A 342 -15.04 -16.39 -1.45
CA VAL A 342 -15.28 -15.25 -0.54
C VAL A 342 -16.70 -14.73 -0.65
N ARG A 343 -17.30 -14.77 -1.84
CA ARG A 343 -18.62 -14.18 -2.10
C ARG A 343 -19.78 -15.16 -1.92
N GLY A 344 -19.53 -16.46 -1.89
CA GLY A 344 -20.51 -17.53 -1.78
C GLY A 344 -20.98 -18.02 -3.14
#